data_7beb0346efa9910f78c773ce3e55066d
#
_entry.id   7beb0346efa9910f78c773ce3e55066d
#
_cell.length_a   1.000
_cell.length_b   1.000
_cell.length_c   1.000
_cell.angle_alpha   90.00
_cell.angle_beta   90.00
_cell.angle_gamma   90.00
#
_symmetry.space_group_name_H-M   'P 1'
#
loop_
_entity.id
_entity.type
_entity.pdbx_description
1 polymer ?
#
loop_
_entity_poly.entity_id
_entity_poly.type
_entity_poly.pdbx_seq_one_letter_code
_entity_poly.pdbx_strand_id
1 'polypeptide(L)'
;MKNLILASNNAHKVKEIKQILTDYNILTLKEVNFTEDIIEDGDSFEENALIKARTIAKYSGKAAIADDSGLSVDKLNGRPGVYSARYSPEQTDEKNIEKVLTELAGEQSKAKFVSVIAMVTPKGDEFTFRGECEGEIIFEKRGTNGFGYDPIFYVPELNKTFAEISSDEKNAISHRKKSLEKFAKFLKEQDNEN
;
A
#
# COMPACT_ATOMS: atom_id res chain seq x y z
N MET A 1 4.27 -22.31 -9.75
CA MET A 1 3.91 -20.99 -9.19
C MET A 1 2.45 -20.72 -9.49
N LYS A 2 1.67 -20.33 -8.50
CA LYS A 2 0.28 -19.89 -8.70
C LYS A 2 0.26 -18.46 -9.22
N ASN A 3 -0.61 -18.20 -10.19
CA ASN A 3 -0.80 -16.84 -10.73
C ASN A 3 -1.76 -16.04 -9.84
N LEU A 4 -1.37 -14.82 -9.50
CA LEU A 4 -2.23 -13.83 -8.86
C LEU A 4 -2.28 -12.57 -9.73
N ILE A 5 -3.45 -12.02 -9.95
CA ILE A 5 -3.59 -10.76 -10.70
C ILE A 5 -3.60 -9.62 -9.68
N LEU A 6 -2.68 -8.68 -9.83
CA LEU A 6 -2.58 -7.49 -8.97
C LEU A 6 -3.30 -6.31 -9.63
N ALA A 7 -4.37 -5.87 -9.00
CA ALA A 7 -5.16 -4.70 -9.42
C ALA A 7 -4.47 -3.38 -9.02
N SER A 8 -3.33 -3.10 -9.64
CA SER A 8 -2.57 -1.85 -9.40
C SER A 8 -1.78 -1.42 -10.64
N ASN A 9 -1.82 -0.12 -10.94
CA ASN A 9 -0.96 0.54 -11.92
C ASN A 9 0.24 1.25 -11.28
N ASN A 10 0.36 1.25 -9.94
CA ASN A 10 1.47 1.88 -9.24
C ASN A 10 2.71 1.01 -9.31
N ALA A 11 3.70 1.43 -10.13
CA ALA A 11 4.92 0.66 -10.38
C ALA A 11 5.74 0.39 -9.11
N HIS A 12 5.74 1.32 -8.13
CA HIS A 12 6.45 1.14 -6.86
C HIS A 12 5.78 0.05 -6.02
N LYS A 13 4.46 0.05 -5.90
CA LYS A 13 3.70 -1.00 -5.21
C LYS A 13 3.88 -2.36 -5.87
N VAL A 14 3.77 -2.42 -7.20
CA VAL A 14 4.00 -3.66 -7.97
C VAL A 14 5.40 -4.23 -7.69
N LYS A 15 6.42 -3.37 -7.69
CA LYS A 15 7.80 -3.78 -7.40
C LYS A 15 7.93 -4.36 -5.98
N GLU A 16 7.44 -3.66 -4.97
CA GLU A 16 7.51 -4.12 -3.58
C GLU A 16 6.75 -5.44 -3.37
N ILE A 17 5.56 -5.58 -3.95
CA ILE A 17 4.76 -6.81 -3.85
C ILE A 17 5.48 -7.99 -4.50
N LYS A 18 6.04 -7.81 -5.70
CA LYS A 18 6.83 -8.85 -6.39
C LYS A 18 8.08 -9.27 -5.59
N GLN A 19 8.72 -8.34 -4.90
CA GLN A 19 9.88 -8.62 -4.05
C GLN A 19 9.54 -9.41 -2.78
N ILE A 20 8.33 -9.24 -2.26
CA ILE A 20 7.87 -9.89 -1.03
C ILE A 20 7.20 -11.23 -1.31
N LEU A 21 6.36 -11.32 -2.35
CA LEU A 21 5.62 -12.54 -2.74
C LEU A 21 6.37 -13.35 -3.81
N THR A 22 7.56 -13.81 -3.48
CA THR A 22 8.44 -14.53 -4.42
C THR A 22 7.93 -15.91 -4.86
N ASP A 23 7.04 -16.52 -4.08
CA ASP A 23 6.46 -17.84 -4.37
C ASP A 23 5.29 -17.80 -5.37
N TYR A 24 4.89 -16.60 -5.80
CA TYR A 24 3.74 -16.36 -6.68
C TYR A 24 4.17 -15.65 -7.96
N ASN A 25 3.48 -15.97 -9.05
CA ASN A 25 3.61 -15.20 -10.29
C ASN A 25 2.57 -14.06 -10.29
N ILE A 26 3.04 -12.85 -10.06
CA ILE A 26 2.19 -11.64 -9.98
C ILE A 26 2.02 -11.06 -11.37
N LEU A 27 0.80 -11.16 -11.91
CA LEU A 27 0.41 -10.55 -13.18
C LEU A 27 -0.12 -9.12 -12.93
N THR A 28 0.34 -8.19 -13.73
CA THR A 28 -0.11 -6.78 -13.68
C THR A 28 -1.38 -6.58 -14.52
N LEU A 29 -2.04 -5.43 -14.35
CA LEU A 29 -3.20 -5.04 -15.16
C LEU A 29 -2.86 -5.02 -16.66
N LYS A 30 -1.65 -4.56 -17.02
CA LYS A 30 -1.18 -4.55 -18.39
C LYS A 30 -1.06 -5.97 -18.98
N GLU A 31 -0.57 -6.94 -18.19
CA GLU A 31 -0.39 -8.32 -18.62
C GLU A 31 -1.73 -9.06 -18.80
N VAL A 32 -2.80 -8.57 -18.18
CA VAL A 32 -4.16 -9.09 -18.38
C VAL A 32 -5.02 -8.22 -19.30
N ASN A 33 -4.41 -7.22 -19.98
CA ASN A 33 -5.05 -6.30 -20.93
C ASN A 33 -6.21 -5.48 -20.32
N PHE A 34 -6.11 -5.15 -19.04
CA PHE A 34 -7.06 -4.24 -18.38
C PHE A 34 -6.53 -2.80 -18.46
N THR A 35 -7.29 -1.92 -19.10
CA THR A 35 -6.87 -0.53 -19.40
C THR A 35 -7.80 0.53 -18.80
N GLU A 36 -8.90 0.11 -18.17
CA GLU A 36 -9.86 1.03 -17.58
C GLU A 36 -9.36 1.57 -16.23
N ASP A 37 -9.81 2.78 -15.87
CA ASP A 37 -9.59 3.31 -14.53
C ASP A 37 -10.59 2.71 -13.55
N ILE A 38 -10.10 2.34 -12.38
CA ILE A 38 -10.94 1.85 -11.28
C ILE A 38 -11.18 3.02 -10.33
N ILE A 39 -12.45 3.40 -10.15
CA ILE A 39 -12.83 4.47 -9.24
C ILE A 39 -12.76 3.95 -7.79
N GLU A 40 -11.93 4.58 -6.99
CA GLU A 40 -11.74 4.29 -5.57
C GLU A 40 -12.51 5.32 -4.74
N ASP A 41 -13.78 5.07 -4.50
CA ASP A 41 -14.70 5.95 -3.77
C ASP A 41 -15.08 5.41 -2.37
N GLY A 42 -14.36 4.42 -1.87
CA GLY A 42 -14.53 3.88 -0.53
C GLY A 42 -13.98 4.80 0.57
N ASP A 43 -14.56 4.66 1.76
CA ASP A 43 -14.21 5.46 2.93
C ASP A 43 -13.08 4.85 3.78
N SER A 44 -12.61 3.67 3.42
CA SER A 44 -11.54 2.94 4.12
C SER A 44 -10.56 2.30 3.15
N PHE A 45 -9.36 2.00 3.65
CA PHE A 45 -8.36 1.24 2.89
C PHE A 45 -8.90 -0.14 2.48
N GLU A 46 -9.64 -0.79 3.38
CA GLU A 46 -10.26 -2.09 3.13
C GLU A 46 -11.23 -2.02 1.95
N GLU A 47 -12.13 -1.03 1.95
CA GLU A 47 -13.12 -0.89 0.89
C GLU A 47 -12.48 -0.54 -0.46
N ASN A 48 -11.52 0.37 -0.50
CA ASN A 48 -10.82 0.71 -1.73
C ASN A 48 -10.03 -0.49 -2.30
N ALA A 49 -9.38 -1.27 -1.44
CA ALA A 49 -8.70 -2.49 -1.87
C ALA A 49 -9.71 -3.51 -2.43
N LEU A 50 -10.85 -3.70 -1.77
CA LEU A 50 -11.91 -4.60 -2.24
C LEU A 50 -12.51 -4.15 -3.57
N ILE A 51 -12.80 -2.86 -3.75
CA ILE A 51 -13.30 -2.29 -5.01
C ILE A 51 -12.37 -2.68 -6.18
N LYS A 52 -11.08 -2.50 -6.02
CA LYS A 52 -10.09 -2.88 -7.04
C LYS A 52 -10.05 -4.37 -7.30
N ALA A 53 -9.99 -5.17 -6.24
CA ALA A 53 -9.93 -6.62 -6.38
C ALA A 53 -11.21 -7.22 -6.99
N ARG A 54 -12.41 -6.74 -6.60
CA ARG A 54 -13.71 -7.13 -7.18
C ARG A 54 -13.77 -6.84 -8.69
N THR A 55 -13.35 -5.64 -9.07
CA THR A 55 -13.35 -5.21 -10.48
C THR A 55 -12.51 -6.17 -11.32
N ILE A 56 -11.30 -6.48 -10.89
CA ILE A 56 -10.39 -7.35 -11.65
C ILE A 56 -10.77 -8.82 -11.56
N ALA A 57 -11.27 -9.30 -10.43
CA ALA A 57 -11.78 -10.67 -10.33
C ALA A 57 -12.97 -10.91 -11.29
N LYS A 58 -13.89 -9.94 -11.36
CA LYS A 58 -15.03 -9.97 -12.30
C LYS A 58 -14.58 -9.90 -13.76
N TYR A 59 -13.64 -9.02 -14.08
CA TYR A 59 -13.11 -8.87 -15.43
C TYR A 59 -12.38 -10.12 -15.92
N SER A 60 -11.51 -10.68 -15.09
CA SER A 60 -10.61 -11.78 -15.48
C SER A 60 -11.22 -13.18 -15.28
N GLY A 61 -12.27 -13.32 -14.48
CA GLY A 61 -12.79 -14.60 -14.03
C GLY A 61 -11.82 -15.40 -13.14
N LYS A 62 -10.80 -14.74 -12.59
CA LYS A 62 -9.74 -15.34 -11.77
C LYS A 62 -9.64 -14.59 -10.43
N ALA A 63 -8.95 -15.22 -9.47
CA ALA A 63 -8.65 -14.57 -8.21
C ALA A 63 -7.77 -13.32 -8.46
N ALA A 64 -8.17 -12.21 -7.88
CA ALA A 64 -7.45 -10.95 -7.95
C ALA A 64 -7.10 -10.45 -6.56
N ILE A 65 -5.95 -9.79 -6.45
CA ILE A 65 -5.52 -9.08 -5.25
C ILE A 65 -5.37 -7.59 -5.55
N ALA A 66 -5.53 -6.77 -4.53
CA ALA A 66 -5.27 -5.34 -4.60
C ALA A 66 -4.60 -4.85 -3.32
N ASP A 67 -3.83 -3.79 -3.46
CA ASP A 67 -3.28 -3.02 -2.34
C ASP A 67 -3.93 -1.65 -2.31
N ASP A 68 -4.48 -1.26 -1.16
CA ASP A 68 -4.72 0.13 -0.84
C ASP A 68 -3.91 0.53 0.39
N SER A 69 -3.22 1.66 0.29
CA SER A 69 -2.25 2.06 1.30
C SER A 69 -2.11 3.57 1.39
N GLY A 70 -1.68 4.05 2.53
CA GLY A 70 -1.49 5.46 2.74
C GLY A 70 -0.88 5.79 4.08
N LEU A 71 -0.67 7.09 4.28
CA LEU A 71 -0.17 7.70 5.50
C LEU A 71 -1.32 8.19 6.36
N SER A 72 -1.31 7.82 7.63
CA SER A 72 -2.23 8.35 8.65
C SER A 72 -1.43 9.14 9.68
N VAL A 73 -1.72 10.43 9.81
CA VAL A 73 -1.04 11.37 10.72
C VAL A 73 -1.96 11.71 11.88
N ASP A 74 -1.51 11.46 13.11
CA ASP A 74 -2.36 11.57 14.30
C ASP A 74 -2.88 13.00 14.51
N LYS A 75 -2.01 14.00 14.42
CA LYS A 75 -2.39 15.42 14.55
C LYS A 75 -3.31 15.94 13.44
N LEU A 76 -3.38 15.23 12.32
CA LEU A 76 -4.29 15.53 11.22
C LEU A 76 -5.55 14.65 11.23
N ASN A 77 -5.87 14.03 12.37
CA ASN A 77 -7.03 13.14 12.53
C ASN A 77 -7.06 12.00 11.50
N GLY A 78 -5.89 11.41 11.24
CA GLY A 78 -5.73 10.30 10.30
C GLY A 78 -5.57 10.69 8.83
N ARG A 79 -5.66 12.00 8.49
CA ARG A 79 -5.36 12.45 7.12
C ARG A 79 -3.87 12.36 6.83
N PRO A 80 -3.43 12.15 5.59
CA PRO A 80 -4.20 12.01 4.34
C PRO A 80 -5.07 10.75 4.24
N GLY A 81 -4.74 9.64 4.92
CA GLY A 81 -5.52 8.41 4.89
C GLY A 81 -5.72 7.86 3.49
N VAL A 82 -6.94 7.54 3.11
CA VAL A 82 -7.29 7.03 1.77
C VAL A 82 -7.00 8.01 0.63
N TYR A 83 -6.80 9.29 0.95
CA TYR A 83 -6.46 10.34 -0.02
C TYR A 83 -4.96 10.53 -0.23
N SER A 84 -4.11 9.65 0.32
CA SER A 84 -2.65 9.84 0.35
C SER A 84 -2.04 10.12 -1.03
N ALA A 85 -2.44 9.41 -2.07
CA ALA A 85 -1.90 9.61 -3.43
C ALA A 85 -2.41 10.90 -4.11
N ARG A 86 -3.56 11.42 -3.69
CA ARG A 86 -4.25 12.58 -4.27
C ARG A 86 -4.53 13.69 -3.26
N TYR A 87 -3.66 13.84 -2.27
CA TYR A 87 -3.85 14.78 -1.16
C TYR A 87 -3.74 16.24 -1.58
N SER A 88 -2.80 16.55 -2.47
CA SER A 88 -2.68 17.86 -3.12
C SER A 88 -3.43 17.90 -4.45
N PRO A 89 -3.86 19.08 -4.93
CA PRO A 89 -4.46 19.21 -6.25
C PRO A 89 -3.56 18.73 -7.40
N GLU A 90 -2.24 18.90 -7.25
CA GLU A 90 -1.24 18.48 -8.23
C GLU A 90 -0.97 16.97 -8.23
N GLN A 91 -1.35 16.27 -7.17
CA GLN A 91 -1.21 14.82 -6.99
C GLN A 91 0.22 14.30 -7.21
N THR A 92 1.23 15.11 -6.86
CA THR A 92 2.63 14.71 -6.86
C THR A 92 3.11 14.42 -5.45
N ASP A 93 4.09 13.52 -5.31
CA ASP A 93 4.66 13.18 -4.00
C ASP A 93 5.16 14.44 -3.27
N GLU A 94 5.84 15.33 -3.98
CA GLU A 94 6.37 16.57 -3.39
C GLU A 94 5.26 17.47 -2.86
N LYS A 95 4.20 17.70 -3.63
CA LYS A 95 3.08 18.56 -3.24
C LYS A 95 2.23 17.93 -2.15
N ASN A 96 2.07 16.62 -2.16
CA ASN A 96 1.42 15.89 -1.08
C ASN A 96 2.18 16.04 0.25
N ILE A 97 3.52 15.92 0.22
CA ILE A 97 4.39 16.16 1.38
C ILE A 97 4.26 17.61 1.86
N GLU A 98 4.37 18.59 0.97
CA GLU A 98 4.24 20.02 1.31
C GLU A 98 2.91 20.29 2.02
N LYS A 99 1.81 19.71 1.53
CA LYS A 99 0.49 19.88 2.14
C LYS A 99 0.43 19.32 3.56
N VAL A 100 0.94 18.10 3.78
CA VAL A 100 1.01 17.52 5.13
C VAL A 100 1.81 18.40 6.08
N LEU A 101 2.99 18.84 5.67
CA LEU A 101 3.85 19.69 6.51
C LEU A 101 3.22 21.06 6.79
N THR A 102 2.55 21.66 5.80
CA THR A 102 1.82 22.92 5.97
C THR A 102 0.68 22.80 6.97
N GLU A 103 -0.11 21.73 6.87
CA GLU A 103 -1.24 21.49 7.78
C GLU A 103 -0.79 21.17 9.21
N LEU A 104 0.38 20.54 9.39
CA LEU A 104 0.99 20.33 10.71
C LEU A 104 1.49 21.61 11.35
N ALA A 105 1.78 22.66 10.56
CA ALA A 105 2.19 23.98 11.04
C ALA A 105 3.33 23.96 12.07
N GLY A 106 4.29 23.04 11.93
CA GLY A 106 5.42 22.86 12.83
C GLY A 106 5.12 21.97 14.06
N GLU A 107 3.90 21.45 14.20
CA GLU A 107 3.58 20.53 15.30
C GLU A 107 4.11 19.12 15.02
N GLN A 108 4.85 18.57 15.96
CA GLN A 108 5.28 17.17 15.90
C GLN A 108 4.09 16.22 15.98
N SER A 109 4.10 15.17 15.18
CA SER A 109 3.07 14.16 15.16
C SER A 109 3.63 12.76 14.99
N LYS A 110 3.04 11.82 15.71
CA LYS A 110 3.12 10.40 15.34
C LYS A 110 2.33 10.16 14.06
N ALA A 111 2.73 9.17 13.34
CA ALA A 111 2.08 8.75 12.10
C ALA A 111 2.24 7.24 11.92
N LYS A 112 1.46 6.68 11.02
CA LYS A 112 1.64 5.30 10.58
C LYS A 112 1.39 5.19 9.08
N PHE A 113 2.15 4.35 8.42
CA PHE A 113 1.76 3.81 7.15
C PHE A 113 0.83 2.63 7.33
N VAL A 114 -0.19 2.56 6.50
CA VAL A 114 -1.16 1.46 6.45
C VAL A 114 -1.13 0.84 5.07
N SER A 115 -1.16 -0.49 4.99
CA SER A 115 -1.42 -1.24 3.77
C SER A 115 -2.50 -2.27 4.05
N VAL A 116 -3.49 -2.34 3.17
CA VAL A 116 -4.48 -3.40 3.15
C VAL A 116 -4.36 -4.16 1.84
N ILE A 117 -4.09 -5.45 1.94
CA ILE A 117 -4.22 -6.36 0.80
C ILE A 117 -5.62 -6.95 0.82
N ALA A 118 -6.36 -6.79 -0.26
CA ALA A 118 -7.62 -7.50 -0.48
C ALA A 118 -7.42 -8.63 -1.48
N MET A 119 -8.14 -9.72 -1.30
CA MET A 119 -8.27 -10.81 -2.27
C MET A 119 -9.75 -11.06 -2.53
N VAL A 120 -10.10 -11.20 -3.81
CA VAL A 120 -11.43 -11.60 -4.24
C VAL A 120 -11.32 -12.83 -5.13
N THR A 121 -12.05 -13.90 -4.79
CA THR A 121 -12.08 -15.14 -5.58
C THR A 121 -13.05 -15.01 -6.75
N PRO A 122 -12.98 -15.89 -7.77
CA PRO A 122 -13.98 -15.94 -8.84
C PRO A 122 -15.41 -16.22 -8.35
N LYS A 123 -15.54 -16.82 -7.17
CA LYS A 123 -16.83 -17.11 -6.53
C LYS A 123 -17.40 -15.93 -5.76
N GLY A 124 -16.60 -14.87 -5.57
CA GLY A 124 -16.97 -13.68 -4.84
C GLY A 124 -16.61 -13.71 -3.35
N ASP A 125 -15.84 -14.68 -2.89
CA ASP A 125 -15.33 -14.67 -1.51
C ASP A 125 -14.30 -13.54 -1.36
N GLU A 126 -14.35 -12.81 -0.25
CA GLU A 126 -13.55 -11.61 -0.01
C GLU A 126 -12.75 -11.73 1.27
N PHE A 127 -11.48 -11.35 1.20
CA PHE A 127 -10.56 -11.37 2.32
C PHE A 127 -9.73 -10.12 2.35
N THR A 128 -9.44 -9.59 3.55
CA THR A 128 -8.58 -8.42 3.72
C THR A 128 -7.51 -8.67 4.78
N PHE A 129 -6.32 -8.13 4.54
CA PHE A 129 -5.15 -8.29 5.41
C PHE A 129 -4.49 -6.94 5.63
N ARG A 130 -4.58 -6.44 6.85
CA ARG A 130 -4.06 -5.12 7.23
C ARG A 130 -2.68 -5.23 7.88
N GLY A 131 -1.75 -4.39 7.44
CA GLY A 131 -0.44 -4.17 8.04
C GLY A 131 -0.20 -2.69 8.32
N GLU A 132 0.48 -2.38 9.41
CA GLU A 132 0.81 -1.02 9.82
C GLU A 132 2.27 -0.93 10.23
N CYS A 133 2.90 0.21 9.92
CA CYS A 133 4.23 0.57 10.40
C CYS A 133 4.14 1.93 11.07
N GLU A 134 4.44 1.99 12.36
CA GLU A 134 4.43 3.22 13.14
C GLU A 134 5.72 4.02 12.94
N GLY A 135 5.60 5.34 13.04
CA GLY A 135 6.71 6.27 12.92
C GLY A 135 6.28 7.68 13.32
N GLU A 136 7.06 8.64 12.89
CA GLU A 136 6.86 10.06 13.18
C GLU A 136 7.06 10.89 11.92
N ILE A 137 6.40 12.06 11.86
CA ILE A 137 6.63 13.02 10.78
C ILE A 137 7.78 13.94 11.16
N ILE A 138 8.74 14.08 10.27
CA ILE A 138 9.80 15.09 10.34
C ILE A 138 9.60 16.17 9.28
N PHE A 139 10.05 17.39 9.56
CA PHE A 139 9.82 18.55 8.70
C PHE A 139 10.88 18.76 7.63
N GLU A 140 12.03 18.11 7.77
CA GLU A 140 13.10 18.10 6.77
C GLU A 140 13.06 16.80 6.00
N LYS A 141 12.94 16.88 4.68
CA LYS A 141 13.01 15.68 3.82
C LYS A 141 14.40 15.06 3.91
N ARG A 142 14.47 13.77 4.21
CA ARG A 142 15.72 13.02 4.31
C ARG A 142 15.64 11.76 3.46
N GLY A 143 16.66 11.57 2.61
CA GLY A 143 16.77 10.42 1.72
C GLY A 143 16.05 10.59 0.39
N THR A 144 16.34 9.68 -0.53
CA THR A 144 15.84 9.72 -1.92
C THR A 144 15.28 8.37 -2.40
N ASN A 145 15.31 7.34 -1.56
CA ASN A 145 14.76 6.03 -1.88
C ASN A 145 13.24 6.00 -1.70
N GLY A 146 12.61 4.98 -2.27
CA GLY A 146 11.19 4.77 -2.12
C GLY A 146 10.32 5.76 -2.92
N PHE A 147 9.16 6.11 -2.36
CA PHE A 147 8.16 6.97 -2.99
C PHE A 147 7.20 7.57 -1.96
N GLY A 148 6.30 8.44 -2.42
CA GLY A 148 5.27 9.03 -1.57
C GLY A 148 5.85 9.85 -0.43
N TYR A 149 5.39 9.58 0.78
CA TYR A 149 5.79 10.29 1.99
C TYR A 149 7.06 9.74 2.66
N ASP A 150 7.75 8.78 2.04
CA ASP A 150 8.93 8.13 2.62
C ASP A 150 10.00 9.13 3.14
N PRO A 151 10.27 10.29 2.47
CA PRO A 151 11.27 11.24 2.94
C PRO A 151 10.95 11.95 4.27
N ILE A 152 9.69 11.96 4.70
CA ILE A 152 9.26 12.59 5.96
C ILE A 152 8.75 11.58 7.00
N PHE A 153 8.72 10.30 6.65
CA PHE A 153 8.31 9.22 7.56
C PHE A 153 9.53 8.66 8.28
N TYR A 154 9.73 9.09 9.51
CA TYR A 154 10.86 8.74 10.35
C TYR A 154 10.53 7.56 11.25
N VAL A 155 11.43 6.57 11.29
CA VAL A 155 11.32 5.39 12.13
C VAL A 155 12.34 5.51 13.27
N PRO A 156 11.91 5.81 14.50
CA PRO A 156 12.81 6.08 15.63
C PRO A 156 13.81 4.96 15.89
N GLU A 157 13.38 3.71 15.81
CA GLU A 157 14.22 2.53 16.07
C GLU A 157 15.40 2.41 15.10
N LEU A 158 15.27 2.95 13.91
CA LEU A 158 16.32 2.97 12.88
C LEU A 158 17.10 4.28 12.85
N ASN A 159 16.59 5.33 13.49
CA ASN A 159 17.11 6.69 13.38
C ASN A 159 17.20 7.17 11.91
N LYS A 160 16.27 6.72 11.07
CA LYS A 160 16.20 6.98 9.62
C LYS A 160 14.76 7.14 9.15
N THR A 161 14.59 7.86 8.03
CA THR A 161 13.34 7.82 7.27
C THR A 161 13.27 6.59 6.37
N PHE A 162 12.10 6.29 5.86
CA PHE A 162 11.95 5.24 4.84
C PHE A 162 12.71 5.55 3.55
N ALA A 163 12.96 6.81 3.24
CA ALA A 163 13.76 7.21 2.08
C ALA A 163 15.28 7.13 2.30
N GLU A 164 15.74 6.90 3.52
CA GLU A 164 17.16 6.71 3.87
C GLU A 164 17.57 5.24 3.97
N ILE A 165 16.64 4.31 3.84
CA ILE A 165 16.91 2.87 3.89
C ILE A 165 16.77 2.22 2.51
N SER A 166 17.38 1.05 2.35
CA SER A 166 17.27 0.27 1.12
C SER A 166 15.87 -0.35 0.97
N SER A 167 15.54 -0.79 -0.25
CA SER A 167 14.31 -1.55 -0.50
C SER A 167 14.22 -2.80 0.38
N ASP A 168 15.34 -3.51 0.57
CA ASP A 168 15.38 -4.73 1.39
C ASP A 168 15.13 -4.41 2.88
N GLU A 169 15.75 -3.36 3.40
CA GLU A 169 15.52 -2.89 4.77
C GLU A 169 14.06 -2.46 4.98
N LYS A 170 13.48 -1.71 4.04
CA LYS A 170 12.07 -1.30 4.08
C LYS A 170 11.15 -2.51 4.00
N ASN A 171 11.39 -3.43 3.08
CA ASN A 171 10.60 -4.66 2.90
C ASN A 171 10.68 -5.62 4.10
N ALA A 172 11.64 -5.45 5.00
CA ALA A 172 11.72 -6.22 6.23
C ALA A 172 10.77 -5.75 7.33
N ILE A 173 10.37 -4.47 7.34
CA ILE A 173 9.64 -3.84 8.44
C ILE A 173 8.35 -3.10 8.04
N SER A 174 8.13 -2.90 6.75
CA SER A 174 7.07 -2.00 6.25
C SER A 174 5.66 -2.53 6.53
N HIS A 175 4.70 -1.59 6.47
CA HIS A 175 3.27 -1.86 6.48
C HIS A 175 2.87 -2.90 5.41
N ARG A 176 3.42 -2.79 4.19
CA ARG A 176 3.14 -3.72 3.07
C ARG A 176 3.73 -5.10 3.34
N LYS A 177 4.91 -5.20 3.92
CA LYS A 177 5.47 -6.48 4.37
C LYS A 177 4.51 -7.19 5.32
N LYS A 178 4.02 -6.48 6.34
CA LYS A 178 3.13 -7.03 7.36
C LYS A 178 1.79 -7.50 6.80
N SER A 179 1.19 -6.74 5.88
CA SER A 179 -0.07 -7.14 5.23
C SER A 179 0.13 -8.36 4.32
N LEU A 180 1.22 -8.38 3.54
CA LEU A 180 1.54 -9.48 2.65
C LEU A 180 1.95 -10.77 3.38
N GLU A 181 2.58 -10.69 4.55
CA GLU A 181 2.86 -11.86 5.38
C GLU A 181 1.59 -12.54 5.87
N LYS A 182 0.61 -11.74 6.32
CA LYS A 182 -0.72 -12.26 6.71
C LYS A 182 -1.42 -12.93 5.53
N PHE A 183 -1.37 -12.30 4.37
CA PHE A 183 -1.93 -12.83 3.14
C PHE A 183 -1.24 -14.14 2.71
N ALA A 184 0.09 -14.18 2.69
CA ALA A 184 0.84 -15.38 2.32
C ALA A 184 0.58 -16.54 3.29
N LYS A 185 0.45 -16.26 4.59
CA LYS A 185 0.06 -17.27 5.59
C LYS A 185 -1.32 -17.84 5.29
N PHE A 186 -2.31 -16.99 5.04
CA PHE A 186 -3.66 -17.40 4.66
C PHE A 186 -3.66 -18.31 3.43
N LEU A 187 -2.92 -17.97 2.37
CA LEU A 187 -2.83 -18.79 1.17
C LEU A 187 -2.24 -20.18 1.44
N LYS A 188 -1.23 -20.27 2.30
CA LYS A 188 -0.62 -21.55 2.68
C LYS A 188 -1.59 -22.42 3.48
N GLU A 189 -2.42 -21.84 4.34
CA GLU A 189 -3.45 -22.55 5.10
C GLU A 189 -4.52 -23.11 4.16
N GLN A 190 -4.99 -22.33 3.19
CA GLN A 190 -5.94 -22.79 2.18
C GLN A 190 -5.40 -23.93 1.29
N ASP A 191 -4.10 -23.92 1.00
CA ASP A 191 -3.46 -24.97 0.21
C ASP A 191 -3.33 -26.29 0.97
N ASN A 192 -3.26 -26.26 2.28
CA ASN A 192 -3.16 -27.44 3.14
C ASN A 192 -4.53 -28.09 3.45
N GLU A 193 -5.63 -27.36 3.23
CA GLU A 193 -7.01 -27.85 3.47
C GLU A 193 -7.65 -28.48 2.22
N ASN A 194 -6.99 -28.41 1.06
CA ASN A 194 -7.42 -29.01 -0.21
C ASN A 194 -6.51 -30.15 -0.63
#